data_33cf682ceed27c126b09c01857f9c368
#
_entry.id   33cf682ceed27c126b09c01857f9c368
#
_cell.length_a   1.000
_cell.length_b   1.000
_cell.length_c   1.000
_cell.angle_alpha   90.00
_cell.angle_beta   90.00
_cell.angle_gamma   90.00
#
_symmetry.space_group_name_H-M   'P 1'
#
loop_
_entity.id
_entity.type
_entity.pdbx_description
1 polymer ?
#
loop_
_entity_poly.entity_id
_entity_poly.type
_entity_poly.pdbx_seq_one_letter_code
_entity_poly.pdbx_strand_id
1 'polypeptide(L)'
;SATLYHYFSDFEELRIFSAMKYLDQYAKDLPAYLEPVTRPLERYLKIWECFCLHSFSHPDIFWLLFFKHADTNWDFSYYFHAYYDIFPESWSEDAANYKNMLSSANFSEREFLSLTDSLNKENIFLPESDIHNLATMNIMLYRGMLETLREDSEYLSIEEATATTVSFIRRALTSYN
;
A
#
# COMPACT_ATOMS: atom_id res chain seq x y z
N SER A 1 23.11 1.09 24.05
CA SER A 1 22.47 2.22 23.32
C SER A 1 23.37 2.84 22.23
N ALA A 2 24.71 2.82 22.39
CA ALA A 2 25.64 3.37 21.41
C ALA A 2 25.62 2.65 20.03
N THR A 3 25.25 1.37 20.01
CA THR A 3 25.25 0.54 18.79
C THR A 3 24.13 0.94 17.81
N LEU A 4 22.97 1.39 18.30
CA LEU A 4 21.84 1.81 17.47
C LEU A 4 22.13 3.09 16.66
N TYR A 5 22.80 4.06 17.26
CA TYR A 5 23.21 5.31 16.59
C TYR A 5 24.30 5.11 15.52
N HIS A 6 24.84 3.91 15.39
CA HIS A 6 25.79 3.57 14.32
C HIS A 6 25.08 3.18 13.02
N TYR A 7 23.82 2.77 13.12
CA TYR A 7 23.00 2.30 11.99
C TYR A 7 21.91 3.29 11.56
N PHE A 8 21.48 4.18 12.47
CA PHE A 8 20.39 5.14 12.22
C PHE A 8 20.85 6.54 12.61
N SER A 9 20.58 7.50 11.74
CA SER A 9 20.99 8.91 11.94
C SER A 9 20.21 9.56 13.09
N ASP A 10 18.96 9.15 13.29
CA ASP A 10 18.09 9.64 14.35
C ASP A 10 17.01 8.60 14.75
N PHE A 11 16.18 8.99 15.73
CA PHE A 11 15.10 8.13 16.25
C PHE A 11 13.96 7.94 15.24
N GLU A 12 13.72 8.93 14.38
CA GLU A 12 12.69 8.85 13.34
C GLU A 12 13.04 7.81 12.29
N GLU A 13 14.29 7.78 11.84
CA GLU A 13 14.80 6.78 10.91
C GLU A 13 14.64 5.35 11.48
N LEU A 14 14.95 5.17 12.77
CA LEU A 14 14.71 3.88 13.45
C LEU A 14 13.22 3.50 13.49
N ARG A 15 12.31 4.47 13.72
CA ARG A 15 10.86 4.22 13.74
C ARG A 15 10.37 3.76 12.38
N ILE A 16 10.82 4.41 11.31
CA ILE A 16 10.44 4.06 9.94
C ILE A 16 10.95 2.67 9.57
N PHE A 17 12.22 2.41 9.86
CA PHE A 17 12.80 1.09 9.63
C PHE A 17 12.04 0.00 10.39
N SER A 18 11.65 0.26 11.64
CA SER A 18 10.85 -0.66 12.43
C SER A 18 9.43 -0.85 11.86
N ALA A 19 8.88 0.19 11.26
CA ALA A 19 7.56 0.15 10.62
C ALA A 19 7.55 -0.74 9.36
N MET A 20 8.70 -0.94 8.70
CA MET A 20 8.83 -1.81 7.53
C MET A 20 8.42 -3.25 7.81
N LYS A 21 8.52 -3.71 9.06
CA LYS A 21 8.05 -5.05 9.47
C LYS A 21 6.56 -5.27 9.19
N TYR A 22 5.74 -4.23 9.33
CA TYR A 22 4.29 -4.32 9.09
C TYR A 22 3.98 -4.37 7.59
N LEU A 23 4.75 -3.65 6.78
CA LEU A 23 4.66 -3.77 5.33
C LEU A 23 5.15 -5.13 4.83
N ASP A 24 6.20 -5.68 5.44
CA ASP A 24 6.69 -7.03 5.16
C ASP A 24 5.61 -8.10 5.46
N GLN A 25 4.88 -7.97 6.56
CA GLN A 25 3.79 -8.89 6.87
C GLN A 25 2.68 -8.81 5.80
N TYR A 26 2.28 -7.61 5.39
CA TYR A 26 1.35 -7.42 4.28
C TYR A 26 1.85 -8.11 3.00
N ALA A 27 3.12 -7.91 2.65
CA ALA A 27 3.71 -8.50 1.46
C ALA A 27 3.73 -10.03 1.49
N LYS A 28 3.91 -10.63 2.66
CA LYS A 28 3.89 -12.09 2.88
C LYS A 28 2.47 -12.68 2.78
N ASP A 29 1.47 -11.94 3.23
CA ASP A 29 0.09 -12.42 3.23
C ASP A 29 -0.60 -12.21 1.86
N LEU A 30 -0.16 -11.22 1.09
CA LEU A 30 -0.77 -10.85 -0.18
C LEU A 30 -0.93 -12.01 -1.19
N PRO A 31 0.06 -12.91 -1.42
CA PRO A 31 -0.11 -14.02 -2.35
C PRO A 31 -1.32 -14.91 -2.03
N ALA A 32 -1.57 -15.21 -0.76
CA ALA A 32 -2.71 -16.02 -0.33
C ALA A 32 -4.07 -15.35 -0.64
N TYR A 33 -4.14 -14.01 -0.56
CA TYR A 33 -5.33 -13.25 -0.97
C TYR A 33 -5.61 -13.33 -2.46
N LEU A 34 -4.57 -13.50 -3.28
CA LEU A 34 -4.65 -13.42 -4.73
C LEU A 34 -4.82 -14.79 -5.41
N GLU A 35 -4.41 -15.87 -4.73
CA GLU A 35 -4.47 -17.23 -5.28
C GLU A 35 -5.86 -17.61 -5.85
N PRO A 36 -6.98 -17.36 -5.14
CA PRO A 36 -8.31 -17.78 -5.64
C PRO A 36 -8.86 -16.86 -6.73
N VAL A 37 -8.18 -15.77 -7.10
CA VAL A 37 -8.72 -14.73 -7.98
C VAL A 37 -7.95 -14.65 -9.29
N THR A 38 -8.64 -14.85 -10.41
CA THR A 38 -8.02 -14.87 -11.74
C THR A 38 -8.23 -13.59 -12.54
N ARG A 39 -9.35 -12.87 -12.33
CA ARG A 39 -9.66 -11.65 -13.07
C ARG A 39 -8.79 -10.48 -12.60
N PRO A 40 -8.12 -9.75 -13.51
CA PRO A 40 -7.17 -8.69 -13.15
C PRO A 40 -7.75 -7.59 -12.25
N LEU A 41 -8.93 -7.04 -12.55
CA LEU A 41 -9.57 -6.02 -11.71
C LEU A 41 -10.02 -6.56 -10.36
N GLU A 42 -10.46 -7.80 -10.26
CA GLU A 42 -10.78 -8.42 -8.97
C GLU A 42 -9.50 -8.65 -8.15
N ARG A 43 -8.37 -9.00 -8.80
CA ARG A 43 -7.07 -9.07 -8.12
C ARG A 43 -6.63 -7.71 -7.60
N TYR A 44 -6.79 -6.65 -8.39
CA TYR A 44 -6.52 -5.28 -7.94
C TYR A 44 -7.35 -4.89 -6.70
N LEU A 45 -8.64 -5.21 -6.69
CA LEU A 45 -9.49 -4.96 -5.52
C LEU A 45 -9.10 -5.82 -4.31
N LYS A 46 -8.60 -7.04 -4.53
CA LYS A 46 -8.07 -7.89 -3.46
C LYS A 46 -6.73 -7.38 -2.91
N ILE A 47 -5.89 -6.75 -3.74
CA ILE A 47 -4.70 -6.03 -3.26
C ILE A 47 -5.12 -4.92 -2.29
N TRP A 48 -6.11 -4.11 -2.66
CA TRP A 48 -6.65 -3.08 -1.80
C TRP A 48 -7.26 -3.63 -0.51
N GLU A 49 -8.02 -4.72 -0.59
CA GLU A 49 -8.62 -5.38 0.59
C GLU A 49 -7.55 -5.82 1.58
N CYS A 50 -6.54 -6.56 1.10
CA CYS A 50 -5.42 -7.01 1.94
C CYS A 50 -4.66 -5.81 2.54
N PHE A 51 -4.38 -4.78 1.73
CA PHE A 51 -3.68 -3.59 2.18
C PHE A 51 -4.47 -2.81 3.24
N CYS A 52 -5.79 -2.64 3.06
CA CYS A 52 -6.64 -1.99 4.04
C CYS A 52 -6.69 -2.76 5.36
N LEU A 53 -6.85 -4.09 5.34
CA LEU A 53 -6.87 -4.90 6.55
C LEU A 53 -5.59 -4.72 7.36
N HIS A 54 -4.42 -4.77 6.73
CA HIS A 54 -3.14 -4.57 7.40
C HIS A 54 -2.95 -3.13 7.91
N SER A 55 -3.24 -2.16 7.06
CA SER A 55 -3.00 -0.75 7.37
C SER A 55 -3.98 -0.19 8.39
N PHE A 56 -5.25 -0.56 8.34
CA PHE A 56 -6.26 -0.13 9.31
C PHE A 56 -6.10 -0.81 10.67
N SER A 57 -5.45 -1.98 10.72
CA SER A 57 -5.04 -2.60 11.99
C SER A 57 -3.91 -1.83 12.69
N HIS A 58 -3.12 -1.04 11.95
CA HIS A 58 -1.97 -0.29 12.46
C HIS A 58 -1.90 1.11 11.84
N PRO A 59 -2.94 1.96 12.01
CA PRO A 59 -3.10 3.17 11.22
C PRO A 59 -1.98 4.19 11.42
N ASP A 60 -1.43 4.34 12.62
CA ASP A 60 -0.30 5.24 12.88
C ASP A 60 0.99 4.81 12.16
N ILE A 61 1.20 3.51 12.02
CA ILE A 61 2.37 2.96 11.35
C ILE A 61 2.30 3.21 9.85
N PHE A 62 1.16 2.93 9.23
CA PHE A 62 0.98 3.16 7.81
C PHE A 62 0.89 4.65 7.46
N TRP A 63 0.36 5.48 8.37
CA TRP A 63 0.46 6.94 8.22
C TRP A 63 1.92 7.41 8.23
N LEU A 64 2.74 6.91 9.15
CA LEU A 64 4.16 7.20 9.19
C LEU A 64 4.87 6.83 7.88
N LEU A 65 4.59 5.63 7.34
CA LEU A 65 5.24 5.13 6.13
C LEU A 65 4.87 5.91 4.86
N PHE A 66 3.61 6.37 4.74
CA PHE A 66 3.12 6.86 3.46
C PHE A 66 2.72 8.33 3.42
N PHE A 67 2.41 8.95 4.57
CA PHE A 67 1.82 10.28 4.58
C PHE A 67 2.54 11.30 5.44
N LYS A 68 3.21 10.90 6.51
CA LYS A 68 3.84 11.84 7.45
C LYS A 68 4.90 12.72 6.79
N HIS A 69 5.61 12.21 5.82
CA HIS A 69 6.72 12.86 5.14
C HIS A 69 6.44 13.15 3.65
N ALA A 70 5.16 13.13 3.25
CA ALA A 70 4.78 13.32 1.85
C ALA A 70 5.24 14.65 1.24
N ASP A 71 5.46 15.69 2.07
CA ASP A 71 5.91 17.01 1.66
C ASP A 71 7.44 17.18 1.66
N THR A 72 8.19 16.13 1.97
CA THR A 72 9.67 16.14 2.00
C THR A 72 10.22 15.29 0.87
N ASN A 73 11.54 15.39 0.59
CA ASN A 73 12.25 14.48 -0.32
C ASN A 73 12.36 13.07 0.27
N TRP A 74 11.25 12.55 0.75
CA TRP A 74 11.14 11.25 1.35
C TRP A 74 11.27 10.15 0.30
N ASP A 75 12.34 9.38 0.36
CA ASP A 75 12.56 8.21 -0.50
C ASP A 75 12.18 6.91 0.23
N PHE A 76 10.91 6.50 0.06
CA PHE A 76 10.43 5.24 0.60
C PHE A 76 11.25 4.05 0.09
N SER A 77 11.71 4.08 -1.18
CA SER A 77 12.46 2.97 -1.78
C SER A 77 13.78 2.73 -1.06
N TYR A 78 14.42 3.78 -0.56
CA TYR A 78 15.66 3.66 0.23
C TYR A 78 15.43 2.80 1.49
N TYR A 79 14.39 3.07 2.27
CA TYR A 79 14.09 2.31 3.50
C TYR A 79 13.62 0.89 3.19
N PHE A 80 12.89 0.71 2.09
CA PHE A 80 12.47 -0.60 1.62
C PHE A 80 13.69 -1.47 1.30
N HIS A 81 14.64 -0.97 0.50
CA HIS A 81 15.85 -1.72 0.16
C HIS A 81 16.73 -1.95 1.38
N ALA A 82 16.97 -0.93 2.21
CA ALA A 82 17.77 -1.06 3.43
C ALA A 82 17.21 -2.12 4.41
N TYR A 83 15.89 -2.23 4.51
CA TYR A 83 15.24 -3.26 5.33
C TYR A 83 15.54 -4.67 4.81
N TYR A 84 15.40 -4.92 3.51
CA TYR A 84 15.61 -6.24 2.93
C TYR A 84 17.10 -6.59 2.72
N ASP A 85 18.00 -5.63 2.75
CA ASP A 85 19.45 -5.89 2.83
C ASP A 85 19.85 -6.49 4.20
N ILE A 86 19.16 -6.05 5.27
CA ILE A 86 19.42 -6.56 6.63
C ILE A 86 18.62 -7.85 6.90
N PHE A 87 17.39 -7.92 6.39
CA PHE A 87 16.51 -9.08 6.52
C PHE A 87 16.22 -9.71 5.15
N PRO A 88 17.21 -10.39 4.55
CA PRO A 88 17.04 -11.01 3.24
C PRO A 88 15.98 -12.11 3.34
N GLU A 89 14.83 -11.86 2.77
CA GLU A 89 13.75 -12.84 2.65
C GLU A 89 13.84 -13.54 1.30
N SER A 90 13.65 -14.85 1.31
CA SER A 90 13.42 -15.60 0.08
C SER A 90 11.97 -15.36 -0.36
N TRP A 91 11.79 -14.38 -1.25
CA TRP A 91 10.50 -14.14 -1.88
C TRP A 91 10.15 -15.31 -2.80
N SER A 92 8.92 -15.82 -2.73
CA SER A 92 8.39 -16.69 -3.77
C SER A 92 8.37 -15.92 -5.11
N GLU A 93 8.38 -16.63 -6.23
CA GLU A 93 8.33 -16.00 -7.56
C GLU A 93 7.11 -15.05 -7.70
N ASP A 94 5.98 -15.44 -7.15
CA ASP A 94 4.77 -14.61 -7.09
C ASP A 94 4.95 -13.35 -6.22
N ALA A 95 5.61 -13.48 -5.07
CA ALA A 95 5.91 -12.35 -4.20
C ALA A 95 6.94 -11.39 -4.81
N ALA A 96 7.88 -11.86 -5.66
CA ALA A 96 8.87 -11.01 -6.32
C ALA A 96 8.22 -9.95 -7.23
N ASN A 97 7.10 -10.28 -7.90
CA ASN A 97 6.34 -9.32 -8.70
C ASN A 97 5.73 -8.21 -7.83
N TYR A 98 5.25 -8.55 -6.63
CA TYR A 98 4.71 -7.57 -5.68
C TYR A 98 5.81 -6.76 -5.01
N LYS A 99 7.01 -7.34 -4.81
CA LYS A 99 8.17 -6.61 -4.30
C LYS A 99 8.52 -5.41 -5.19
N ASN A 100 8.54 -5.59 -6.50
CA ASN A 100 8.79 -4.50 -7.44
C ASN A 100 7.71 -3.40 -7.34
N MET A 101 6.45 -3.77 -7.20
CA MET A 101 5.36 -2.83 -6.96
C MET A 101 5.54 -2.09 -5.62
N LEU A 102 5.90 -2.80 -4.56
CA LEU A 102 6.08 -2.23 -3.22
C LEU A 102 7.32 -1.33 -3.12
N SER A 103 8.35 -1.56 -3.95
CA SER A 103 9.57 -0.77 -3.97
C SER A 103 9.48 0.54 -4.75
N SER A 104 8.33 0.83 -5.42
CA SER A 104 8.16 2.10 -6.14
C SER A 104 8.27 3.30 -5.21
N ALA A 105 8.81 4.40 -5.74
CA ALA A 105 9.30 5.54 -4.98
C ALA A 105 8.24 6.21 -4.08
N ASN A 106 6.98 6.18 -4.51
CA ASN A 106 5.90 6.77 -3.73
C ASN A 106 4.59 6.00 -3.92
N PHE A 107 3.64 6.24 -3.02
CA PHE A 107 2.36 5.54 -3.00
C PHE A 107 1.49 5.85 -4.23
N SER A 108 1.55 7.08 -4.73
CA SER A 108 0.77 7.51 -5.91
C SER A 108 1.25 6.81 -7.19
N GLU A 109 2.56 6.70 -7.38
CA GLU A 109 3.14 5.97 -8.51
C GLU A 109 2.78 4.49 -8.49
N ARG A 110 2.87 3.87 -7.32
CA ARG A 110 2.48 2.47 -7.10
C ARG A 110 1.03 2.22 -7.47
N GLU A 111 0.13 3.08 -7.01
CA GLU A 111 -1.30 2.98 -7.30
C GLU A 111 -1.58 3.14 -8.80
N PHE A 112 -0.98 4.15 -9.42
CA PHE A 112 -1.12 4.38 -10.87
C PHE A 112 -0.65 3.17 -11.70
N LEU A 113 0.51 2.61 -11.39
CA LEU A 113 1.06 1.45 -12.09
C LEU A 113 0.19 0.20 -11.90
N SER A 114 -0.27 -0.06 -10.69
CA SER A 114 -1.12 -1.21 -10.35
C SER A 114 -2.47 -1.14 -11.06
N LEU A 115 -3.09 0.04 -11.07
CA LEU A 115 -4.36 0.26 -11.77
C LEU A 115 -4.20 0.14 -13.28
N THR A 116 -3.16 0.76 -13.86
CA THR A 116 -2.87 0.69 -15.30
C THR A 116 -2.66 -0.74 -15.77
N ASP A 117 -1.84 -1.52 -15.06
CA ASP A 117 -1.60 -2.93 -15.38
C ASP A 117 -2.90 -3.75 -15.35
N SER A 118 -3.72 -3.53 -14.34
CA SER A 118 -4.98 -4.25 -14.17
C SER A 118 -6.02 -3.92 -15.23
N LEU A 119 -6.15 -2.65 -15.62
CA LEU A 119 -7.02 -2.20 -16.70
C LEU A 119 -6.58 -2.78 -18.06
N ASN A 120 -5.28 -2.70 -18.35
CA ASN A 120 -4.72 -3.23 -19.60
C ASN A 120 -4.96 -4.74 -19.74
N LYS A 121 -4.81 -5.51 -18.67
CA LYS A 121 -5.06 -6.95 -18.65
C LYS A 121 -6.55 -7.32 -18.82
N GLU A 122 -7.46 -6.42 -18.48
CA GLU A 122 -8.90 -6.57 -18.75
C GLU A 122 -9.29 -6.01 -20.15
N ASN A 123 -8.34 -5.49 -20.93
CA ASN A 123 -8.56 -4.78 -22.20
C ASN A 123 -9.44 -3.53 -22.06
N ILE A 124 -9.35 -2.84 -20.92
CA ILE A 124 -10.00 -1.56 -20.67
C ILE A 124 -8.98 -0.44 -20.90
N PHE A 125 -9.21 0.38 -21.92
CA PHE A 125 -8.31 1.46 -22.31
C PHE A 125 -8.92 2.81 -21.95
N LEU A 126 -8.40 3.42 -20.89
CA LEU A 126 -8.77 4.78 -20.47
C LEU A 126 -7.65 5.77 -20.84
N PRO A 127 -7.99 7.05 -21.06
CA PRO A 127 -7.00 8.11 -21.11
C PRO A 127 -6.12 8.11 -19.84
N GLU A 128 -4.84 8.39 -19.99
CA GLU A 128 -3.89 8.43 -18.88
C GLU A 128 -4.33 9.40 -17.78
N SER A 129 -4.92 10.56 -18.16
CA SER A 129 -5.50 11.52 -17.23
C SER A 129 -6.59 10.91 -16.35
N ASP A 130 -7.42 10.03 -16.91
CA ASP A 130 -8.51 9.39 -16.15
C ASP A 130 -7.98 8.34 -15.20
N ILE A 131 -6.94 7.59 -15.61
CA ILE A 131 -6.25 6.64 -14.73
C ILE A 131 -5.59 7.40 -13.56
N HIS A 132 -4.93 8.53 -13.83
CA HIS A 132 -4.37 9.38 -12.77
C HIS A 132 -5.44 9.92 -11.81
N ASN A 133 -6.58 10.35 -12.32
CA ASN A 133 -7.69 10.85 -11.51
C ASN A 133 -8.26 9.73 -10.62
N LEU A 134 -8.45 8.53 -11.16
CA LEU A 134 -8.91 7.35 -10.41
C LEU A 134 -7.91 6.97 -9.32
N ALA A 135 -6.63 6.86 -9.65
CA ALA A 135 -5.57 6.52 -8.69
C ALA A 135 -5.51 7.56 -7.55
N THR A 136 -5.58 8.85 -7.90
CA THR A 136 -5.61 9.95 -6.90
C THR A 136 -6.83 9.84 -5.99
N MET A 137 -8.01 9.59 -6.56
CA MET A 137 -9.25 9.45 -5.78
C MET A 137 -9.17 8.24 -4.84
N ASN A 138 -8.65 7.10 -5.29
CA ASN A 138 -8.48 5.90 -4.46
C ASN A 138 -7.58 6.17 -3.26
N ILE A 139 -6.47 6.90 -3.49
CA ILE A 139 -5.56 7.29 -2.40
C ILE A 139 -6.22 8.26 -1.43
N MET A 140 -7.00 9.23 -1.91
CA MET A 140 -7.73 10.16 -1.05
C MET A 140 -8.77 9.46 -0.19
N LEU A 141 -9.51 8.51 -0.75
CA LEU A 141 -10.48 7.67 -0.01
C LEU A 141 -9.77 6.85 1.07
N TYR A 142 -8.70 6.17 0.71
CA TYR A 142 -7.90 5.38 1.65
C TYR A 142 -7.31 6.25 2.76
N ARG A 143 -6.67 7.37 2.39
CA ARG A 143 -6.06 8.31 3.35
C ARG A 143 -7.09 8.85 4.33
N GLY A 144 -8.27 9.26 3.85
CA GLY A 144 -9.35 9.75 4.70
C GLY A 144 -9.82 8.71 5.70
N MET A 145 -10.02 7.45 5.28
CA MET A 145 -10.39 6.36 6.17
C MET A 145 -9.28 6.05 7.19
N LEU A 146 -8.03 5.99 6.75
CA LEU A 146 -6.88 5.76 7.64
C LEU A 146 -6.76 6.85 8.70
N GLU A 147 -6.94 8.13 8.32
CA GLU A 147 -6.90 9.26 9.26
C GLU A 147 -8.04 9.20 10.26
N THR A 148 -9.26 8.88 9.81
CA THR A 148 -10.42 8.71 10.69
C THR A 148 -10.17 7.62 11.73
N LEU A 149 -9.65 6.46 11.35
CA LEU A 149 -9.34 5.36 12.27
C LEU A 149 -8.18 5.67 13.23
N ARG A 150 -7.26 6.57 12.84
CA ARG A 150 -6.22 7.07 13.74
C ARG A 150 -6.77 7.98 14.83
N GLU A 151 -7.75 8.81 14.48
CA GLU A 151 -8.36 9.78 15.40
C GLU A 151 -9.41 9.11 16.29
N ASP A 152 -10.15 8.17 15.74
CA ASP A 152 -11.21 7.43 16.44
C ASP A 152 -11.19 5.94 16.02
N SER A 153 -10.50 5.13 16.82
CA SER A 153 -10.39 3.68 16.57
C SER A 153 -11.71 2.91 16.75
N GLU A 154 -12.75 3.53 17.28
CA GLU A 154 -14.07 2.93 17.47
C GLU A 154 -15.07 3.38 16.39
N TYR A 155 -14.67 4.25 15.46
CA TYR A 155 -15.54 4.79 14.42
C TYR A 155 -16.17 3.69 13.55
N LEU A 156 -15.35 2.73 13.09
CA LEU A 156 -15.76 1.52 12.37
C LEU A 156 -14.85 0.36 12.79
N SER A 157 -15.37 -0.86 12.70
CA SER A 157 -14.49 -2.03 12.73
C SER A 157 -13.55 -2.03 11.51
N ILE A 158 -12.41 -2.70 11.62
CA ILE A 158 -11.41 -2.81 10.54
C ILE A 158 -12.04 -3.43 9.30
N GLU A 159 -12.87 -4.45 9.48
CA GLU A 159 -13.59 -5.14 8.41
C GLU A 159 -14.58 -4.20 7.71
N GLU A 160 -15.36 -3.40 8.45
CA GLU A 160 -16.31 -2.44 7.89
C GLU A 160 -15.58 -1.30 7.15
N ALA A 161 -14.51 -0.77 7.71
CA ALA A 161 -13.70 0.27 7.08
C ALA A 161 -13.08 -0.24 5.76
N THR A 162 -12.55 -1.49 5.78
CA THR A 162 -12.00 -2.16 4.60
C THR A 162 -13.07 -2.36 3.54
N ALA A 163 -14.21 -2.96 3.90
CA ALA A 163 -15.30 -3.22 2.96
C ALA A 163 -15.84 -1.93 2.34
N THR A 164 -15.96 -0.87 3.14
CA THR A 164 -16.40 0.45 2.69
C THR A 164 -15.43 1.06 1.69
N THR A 165 -14.13 1.07 2.01
CA THR A 165 -13.09 1.62 1.14
C THR A 165 -13.04 0.88 -0.19
N VAL A 166 -12.99 -0.46 -0.17
CA VAL A 166 -12.95 -1.29 -1.38
C VAL A 166 -14.23 -1.13 -2.21
N SER A 167 -15.40 -0.99 -1.56
CA SER A 167 -16.67 -0.74 -2.26
C SER A 167 -16.66 0.59 -3.02
N PHE A 168 -16.10 1.66 -2.46
CA PHE A 168 -15.98 2.95 -3.14
C PHE A 168 -15.00 2.87 -4.31
N ILE A 169 -13.84 2.24 -4.15
CA ILE A 169 -12.89 2.01 -5.23
C ILE A 169 -13.56 1.23 -6.37
N ARG A 170 -14.29 0.15 -6.07
CA ARG A 170 -15.05 -0.62 -7.06
C ARG A 170 -16.05 0.23 -7.82
N ARG A 171 -16.85 1.06 -7.12
CA ARG A 171 -17.84 1.93 -7.75
C ARG A 171 -17.19 2.96 -8.67
N ALA A 172 -16.06 3.52 -8.26
CA ALA A 172 -15.31 4.44 -9.08
C ALA A 172 -14.86 3.79 -10.40
N LEU A 173 -14.31 2.58 -10.34
CA LEU A 173 -13.91 1.81 -11.52
C LEU A 173 -15.10 1.51 -12.45
N THR A 174 -16.27 1.16 -11.90
CA THR A 174 -17.46 0.84 -12.69
C THR A 174 -18.11 2.07 -13.34
N SER A 175 -17.81 3.28 -12.90
CA SER A 175 -18.32 4.50 -13.52
C SER A 175 -17.67 4.83 -14.88
N TYR A 176 -16.58 4.17 -15.23
CA TYR A 176 -15.85 4.32 -16.50
C TYR A 176 -16.08 3.13 -17.47
N ASN A 177 -16.92 2.17 -17.08
CA ASN A 177 -17.37 1.06 -17.95
C ASN A 177 -18.82 1.33 -18.48
#